data_6ca717faf0d965006b3384409ef1b008
#
_entry.id   6ca717faf0d965006b3384409ef1b008
#
_cell.length_a   1.000
_cell.length_b   1.000
_cell.length_c   1.000
_cell.angle_alpha   90.00
_cell.angle_beta   90.00
_cell.angle_gamma   90.00
#
_symmetry.space_group_name_H-M   'P 1'
#
loop_
_entity.id
_entity.type
_entity.pdbx_description
1 polymer ?
#
loop_
_entity_poly.entity_id
_entity_poly.type
_entity_poly.pdbx_seq_one_letter_code
_entity_poly.pdbx_strand_id
1 'polypeptide(L)'
;IRAKDIDLAKDQLAYLAEQIGRKTPVRFRNIDYNGHTIGYLSLKGFFNMFLGKWFSKFDKPYYTFIGDYVVFSNSSSTLAAMIKDYSLGNTLVQDEKYNDLMSELGNRSNIYGYVSSPETYEYLFRSLPPEDRAEFVKNKGAFQSFEAIGFTLTNAGSGYETHLVAIHNVDAARDYEIRELSRSLEKQADLIESGYYHVVIPDSIAVRNGVNTVPFFLGLSNKF
;
A
#
# COMPACT_ATOMS: atom_id res chain seq x y z
N ILE A 1 3.91 6.65 16.38
CA ILE A 1 3.78 6.20 17.79
C ILE A 1 2.69 7.03 18.45
N ARG A 2 1.64 6.39 18.95
CA ARG A 2 0.59 7.10 19.70
C ARG A 2 1.11 7.43 21.09
N ALA A 3 1.05 8.69 21.48
CA ALA A 3 1.39 9.12 22.83
C ALA A 3 0.17 8.94 23.76
N LYS A 4 0.43 8.58 25.02
CA LYS A 4 -0.62 8.59 26.07
C LYS A 4 -0.96 10.01 26.50
N ASP A 5 0.06 10.87 26.49
CA ASP A 5 -0.01 12.28 26.76
C ASP A 5 0.88 12.98 25.74
N ILE A 6 0.26 13.73 24.84
CA ILE A 6 0.96 14.35 23.71
C ILE A 6 1.80 15.56 24.16
N ASP A 7 1.35 16.28 25.18
CA ASP A 7 2.07 17.46 25.66
C ASP A 7 3.31 17.03 26.45
N LEU A 8 3.20 15.99 27.27
CA LEU A 8 4.36 15.39 27.89
C LEU A 8 5.36 14.84 26.85
N ALA A 9 4.86 14.23 25.78
CA ALA A 9 5.72 13.72 24.69
C ALA A 9 6.46 14.86 23.98
N LYS A 10 5.82 16.01 23.75
CA LYS A 10 6.44 17.21 23.20
C LYS A 10 7.56 17.71 24.11
N ASP A 11 7.29 17.85 25.39
CA ASP A 11 8.26 18.34 26.37
C ASP A 11 9.47 17.41 26.46
N GLN A 12 9.26 16.10 26.52
CA GLN A 12 10.33 15.12 26.62
C GLN A 12 11.19 15.08 25.34
N LEU A 13 10.57 15.19 24.16
CA LEU A 13 11.31 15.24 22.91
C LEU A 13 12.07 16.56 22.74
N ALA A 14 11.50 17.69 23.15
CA ALA A 14 12.18 18.96 23.17
C ALA A 14 13.42 18.94 24.10
N TYR A 15 13.24 18.41 25.30
CA TYR A 15 14.33 18.22 26.26
C TYR A 15 15.43 17.32 25.69
N LEU A 16 15.07 16.19 25.09
CA LEU A 16 16.01 15.27 24.47
C LEU A 16 16.77 15.94 23.31
N ALA A 17 16.07 16.65 22.44
CA ALA A 17 16.68 17.39 21.33
C ALA A 17 17.67 18.46 21.82
N GLU A 18 17.33 19.15 22.90
CA GLU A 18 18.23 20.12 23.53
C GLU A 18 19.47 19.47 24.12
N GLN A 19 19.35 18.36 24.84
CA GLN A 19 20.48 17.63 25.42
C GLN A 19 21.42 17.09 24.34
N ILE A 20 20.88 16.58 23.22
CA ILE A 20 21.66 16.15 22.06
C ILE A 20 22.35 17.34 21.43
N GLY A 21 21.63 18.45 21.22
CA GLY A 21 22.15 19.67 20.61
C GLY A 21 23.29 20.31 21.39
N ARG A 22 23.32 20.16 22.73
CA ARG A 22 24.43 20.61 23.57
C ARG A 22 25.73 19.81 23.37
N LYS A 23 25.61 18.56 22.95
CA LYS A 23 26.72 17.61 22.79
C LYS A 23 27.17 17.43 21.33
N THR A 24 26.43 17.99 20.38
CA THR A 24 26.73 17.89 18.94
C THR A 24 27.01 19.26 18.35
N PRO A 25 28.02 19.40 17.43
CA PRO A 25 28.31 20.67 16.79
C PRO A 25 27.24 21.09 15.77
N VAL A 26 26.37 20.16 15.38
CA VAL A 26 25.33 20.39 14.35
C VAL A 26 24.06 20.88 15.04
N ARG A 27 23.68 22.12 14.78
CA ARG A 27 22.39 22.69 15.19
C ARG A 27 21.39 22.50 14.04
N PHE A 28 20.41 21.65 14.24
CA PHE A 28 19.28 21.58 13.32
C PHE A 28 18.29 22.69 13.63
N ARG A 29 17.86 23.41 12.61
CA ARG A 29 16.82 24.41 12.73
C ARG A 29 15.46 23.72 12.49
N ASN A 30 14.53 23.84 13.42
CA ASN A 30 13.18 23.35 13.23
C ASN A 30 12.55 23.99 12.00
N ILE A 31 11.74 23.21 11.29
CA ILE A 31 11.00 23.65 10.10
C ILE A 31 9.55 23.78 10.51
N ASP A 32 8.96 24.97 10.37
CA ASP A 32 7.54 25.15 10.60
C ASP A 32 6.79 25.00 9.27
N TYR A 33 5.80 24.12 9.26
CA TYR A 33 5.00 23.79 8.09
C TYR A 33 3.54 23.59 8.46
N ASN A 34 2.62 24.40 7.92
CA ASN A 34 1.18 24.34 8.17
C ASN A 34 0.80 24.23 9.65
N GLY A 35 1.43 25.03 10.52
CA GLY A 35 1.16 25.02 11.96
C GLY A 35 1.77 23.85 12.73
N HIS A 36 2.54 22.99 12.06
CA HIS A 36 3.28 21.90 12.69
C HIS A 36 4.79 22.16 12.60
N THR A 37 5.49 21.82 13.67
CA THR A 37 6.95 21.93 13.71
C THR A 37 7.57 20.57 13.39
N ILE A 38 8.47 20.54 12.40
CA ILE A 38 9.27 19.37 12.08
C ILE A 38 10.64 19.55 12.75
N GLY A 39 10.91 18.71 13.73
CA GLY A 39 12.18 18.66 14.46
C GLY A 39 13.10 17.57 13.92
N TYR A 40 14.35 17.59 14.39
CA TYR A 40 15.34 16.57 14.08
C TYR A 40 16.10 16.15 15.34
N LEU A 41 16.13 14.87 15.62
CA LEU A 41 16.98 14.32 16.66
C LEU A 41 18.35 14.01 16.06
N SER A 42 19.36 14.86 16.36
CA SER A 42 20.71 14.70 15.84
C SER A 42 21.46 13.52 16.50
N LEU A 43 20.80 12.35 16.55
CA LEU A 43 21.34 11.14 17.15
C LEU A 43 21.25 9.98 16.14
N LYS A 44 22.35 9.74 15.46
CA LYS A 44 22.47 8.65 14.49
C LYS A 44 22.26 7.30 15.18
N GLY A 45 21.42 6.44 14.60
CA GLY A 45 21.15 5.13 15.12
C GLY A 45 20.21 5.09 16.35
N PHE A 46 19.53 6.20 16.67
CA PHE A 46 18.56 6.29 17.76
C PHE A 46 17.58 5.12 17.75
N PHE A 47 16.91 4.90 16.62
CA PHE A 47 15.93 3.82 16.51
C PHE A 47 16.55 2.42 16.54
N ASN A 48 17.74 2.25 15.95
CA ASN A 48 18.45 0.97 16.02
C ASN A 48 18.79 0.57 17.47
N MET A 49 19.13 1.54 18.30
CA MET A 49 19.46 1.31 19.71
C MET A 49 18.26 0.80 20.50
N PHE A 50 17.05 1.32 20.24
CA PHE A 50 15.84 0.98 21.00
C PHE A 50 14.99 -0.12 20.33
N LEU A 51 14.97 -0.20 19.00
CA LEU A 51 14.07 -1.07 18.23
C LEU A 51 14.83 -2.15 17.46
N GLY A 52 16.16 -2.19 17.58
CA GLY A 52 17.01 -3.22 17.00
C GLY A 52 17.28 -3.06 15.50
N LYS A 53 17.90 -4.09 14.90
CA LYS A 53 18.46 -4.08 13.55
C LYS A 53 17.45 -3.75 12.43
N TRP A 54 16.18 -3.98 12.65
CA TRP A 54 15.12 -3.67 11.66
C TRP A 54 15.05 -2.19 11.34
N PHE A 55 15.47 -1.34 12.30
CA PHE A 55 15.49 0.11 12.14
C PHE A 55 16.90 0.67 11.85
N SER A 56 17.85 -0.18 11.45
CA SER A 56 19.23 0.25 11.16
C SER A 56 19.35 1.27 10.03
N LYS A 57 18.40 1.25 9.06
CA LYS A 57 18.32 2.22 7.97
C LYS A 57 17.61 3.52 8.36
N PHE A 58 17.06 3.61 9.58
CA PHE A 58 16.41 4.79 10.10
C PHE A 58 17.43 5.66 10.84
N ASP A 59 18.26 6.39 10.08
CA ASP A 59 19.45 7.08 10.58
C ASP A 59 19.27 8.60 10.73
N LYS A 60 18.21 9.16 10.15
CA LYS A 60 17.87 10.59 10.19
C LYS A 60 16.51 10.81 10.81
N PRO A 61 16.39 10.79 12.16
CA PRO A 61 15.12 10.85 12.84
C PRO A 61 14.55 12.29 12.84
N TYR A 62 13.92 12.69 11.76
CA TYR A 62 13.00 13.82 11.75
C TYR A 62 11.72 13.41 12.45
N TYR A 63 11.09 14.33 13.15
CA TYR A 63 9.84 14.08 13.85
C TYR A 63 8.89 15.27 13.78
N THR A 64 7.61 14.99 13.90
CA THR A 64 6.54 15.97 14.05
C THR A 64 5.43 15.38 14.90
N PHE A 65 4.48 16.22 15.29
CA PHE A 65 3.30 15.84 16.04
C PHE A 65 2.06 16.04 15.17
N ILE A 66 1.23 14.99 15.03
CA ILE A 66 -0.03 15.02 14.30
C ILE A 66 -1.10 14.40 15.22
N GLY A 67 -2.04 15.21 15.70
CA GLY A 67 -2.98 14.79 16.73
C GLY A 67 -2.26 14.20 17.94
N ASP A 68 -2.64 13.01 18.39
CA ASP A 68 -2.01 12.29 19.51
C ASP A 68 -0.76 11.48 19.11
N TYR A 69 -0.26 11.66 17.89
CA TYR A 69 0.84 10.85 17.36
C TYR A 69 2.14 11.62 17.25
N VAL A 70 3.22 10.98 17.69
CA VAL A 70 4.57 11.37 17.30
C VAL A 70 4.94 10.59 16.04
N VAL A 71 5.17 11.29 14.97
CA VAL A 71 5.51 10.72 13.65
C VAL A 71 6.97 10.94 13.36
N PHE A 72 7.67 9.88 12.96
CA PHE A 72 9.08 9.93 12.62
C PHE A 72 9.30 9.56 11.15
N SER A 73 10.29 10.19 10.51
CA SER A 73 10.71 9.87 9.14
C SER A 73 12.19 10.14 8.94
N ASN A 74 12.82 9.48 7.97
CA ASN A 74 14.16 9.81 7.50
C ASN A 74 14.20 11.09 6.63
N SER A 75 13.03 11.64 6.31
CA SER A 75 12.91 12.80 5.41
C SER A 75 11.93 13.82 5.98
N SER A 76 12.35 15.06 6.07
CA SER A 76 11.47 16.17 6.43
C SER A 76 10.39 16.43 5.39
N SER A 77 10.66 16.19 4.11
CA SER A 77 9.67 16.34 3.03
C SER A 77 8.55 15.31 3.12
N THR A 78 8.85 14.09 3.58
CA THR A 78 7.82 13.08 3.86
C THR A 78 6.89 13.53 5.00
N LEU A 79 7.46 14.10 6.08
CA LEU A 79 6.63 14.64 7.16
C LEU A 79 5.79 15.82 6.70
N ALA A 80 6.33 16.71 5.86
CA ALA A 80 5.58 17.83 5.29
C ALA A 80 4.42 17.33 4.41
N ALA A 81 4.63 16.29 3.60
CA ALA A 81 3.57 15.66 2.82
C ALA A 81 2.47 15.07 3.73
N MET A 82 2.86 14.33 4.78
CA MET A 82 1.90 13.78 5.76
C MET A 82 1.10 14.87 6.49
N ILE A 83 1.75 15.96 6.88
CA ILE A 83 1.07 17.11 7.50
C ILE A 83 0.05 17.71 6.52
N LYS A 84 0.44 17.88 5.25
CA LYS A 84 -0.44 18.39 4.20
C LYS A 84 -1.67 17.49 4.03
N ASP A 85 -1.45 16.19 3.87
CA ASP A 85 -2.54 15.23 3.66
C ASP A 85 -3.48 15.20 4.88
N TYR A 86 -2.93 15.19 6.08
CA TYR A 86 -3.72 15.28 7.31
C TYR A 86 -4.56 16.57 7.38
N SER A 87 -3.95 17.72 7.02
CA SER A 87 -4.64 19.02 7.04
C SER A 87 -5.76 19.12 5.99
N LEU A 88 -5.64 18.39 4.88
CA LEU A 88 -6.64 18.31 3.82
C LEU A 88 -7.70 17.21 4.08
N GLY A 89 -7.55 16.42 5.13
CA GLY A 89 -8.42 15.28 5.39
C GLY A 89 -8.13 14.06 4.51
N ASN A 90 -7.06 14.05 3.74
CA ASN A 90 -6.66 12.92 2.89
C ASN A 90 -6.07 11.78 3.74
N THR A 91 -6.91 11.17 4.56
CA THR A 91 -6.50 10.09 5.46
C THR A 91 -7.31 8.83 5.19
N LEU A 92 -6.75 7.68 5.47
CA LEU A 92 -7.43 6.38 5.29
C LEU A 92 -8.78 6.30 6.03
N VAL A 93 -8.92 7.01 7.15
CA VAL A 93 -10.19 7.04 7.91
C VAL A 93 -11.32 7.69 7.11
N GLN A 94 -11.01 8.54 6.14
CA GLN A 94 -11.99 9.22 5.27
C GLN A 94 -12.14 8.53 3.92
N ASP A 95 -11.36 7.50 3.65
CA ASP A 95 -11.44 6.71 2.43
C ASP A 95 -12.54 5.65 2.58
N GLU A 96 -13.61 5.75 1.75
CA GLU A 96 -14.74 4.82 1.79
C GLU A 96 -14.30 3.38 1.50
N LYS A 97 -13.42 3.17 0.54
CA LYS A 97 -12.92 1.83 0.16
C LYS A 97 -12.13 1.18 1.30
N TYR A 98 -11.34 1.97 1.99
CA TYR A 98 -10.64 1.52 3.20
C TYR A 98 -11.63 1.14 4.30
N ASN A 99 -12.66 1.96 4.53
CA ASN A 99 -13.65 1.71 5.56
C ASN A 99 -14.51 0.48 5.24
N ASP A 100 -14.90 0.29 3.98
CA ASP A 100 -15.62 -0.90 3.53
C ASP A 100 -14.78 -2.16 3.76
N LEU A 101 -13.51 -2.14 3.35
CA LEU A 101 -12.60 -3.25 3.59
C LEU A 101 -12.43 -3.55 5.08
N MET A 102 -12.28 -2.52 5.91
CA MET A 102 -12.12 -2.68 7.36
C MET A 102 -13.37 -3.20 8.04
N SER A 103 -14.56 -2.89 7.51
CA SER A 103 -15.82 -3.44 8.02
C SER A 103 -15.91 -4.95 7.87
N GLU A 104 -15.37 -5.49 6.76
CA GLU A 104 -15.31 -6.92 6.48
C GLU A 104 -14.19 -7.64 7.24
N LEU A 105 -13.03 -6.99 7.38
CA LEU A 105 -11.87 -7.57 8.08
C LEU A 105 -12.03 -7.62 9.59
N GLY A 106 -12.89 -6.74 10.14
CA GLY A 106 -13.03 -6.56 11.57
C GLY A 106 -11.91 -5.71 12.17
N ASN A 107 -12.11 -5.29 13.41
CA ASN A 107 -11.24 -4.33 14.10
C ASN A 107 -10.29 -4.96 15.15
N ARG A 108 -10.23 -6.28 15.22
CA ARG A 108 -9.38 -7.00 16.17
C ARG A 108 -8.44 -7.94 15.45
N SER A 109 -7.17 -7.59 15.43
CA SER A 109 -6.12 -8.44 14.88
C SER A 109 -4.77 -8.11 15.55
N ASN A 110 -3.85 -9.07 15.52
CA ASN A 110 -2.48 -8.85 15.97
C ASN A 110 -1.65 -8.17 14.88
N ILE A 111 -1.90 -8.56 13.63
CA ILE A 111 -1.29 -7.98 12.46
C ILE A 111 -2.41 -7.71 11.45
N TYR A 112 -2.33 -6.57 10.85
CA TYR A 112 -3.23 -6.16 9.77
C TYR A 112 -2.43 -5.55 8.63
N GLY A 113 -2.83 -5.83 7.41
CA GLY A 113 -2.25 -5.24 6.21
C GLY A 113 -3.33 -4.75 5.27
N TYR A 114 -3.05 -3.64 4.62
CA TYR A 114 -3.89 -3.01 3.61
C TYR A 114 -3.05 -2.67 2.38
N VAL A 115 -3.56 -2.98 1.21
CA VAL A 115 -2.94 -2.68 -0.08
C VAL A 115 -3.99 -2.04 -0.97
N SER A 116 -3.79 -0.79 -1.37
CA SER A 116 -4.53 -0.18 -2.47
C SER A 116 -3.89 -0.63 -3.77
N SER A 117 -4.65 -1.29 -4.63
CA SER A 117 -4.10 -1.84 -5.87
C SER A 117 -3.67 -0.75 -6.87
N PRO A 118 -4.42 0.36 -7.06
CA PRO A 118 -4.02 1.43 -7.96
C PRO A 118 -2.69 2.09 -7.54
N GLU A 119 -2.57 2.47 -6.26
CA GLU A 119 -1.36 3.12 -5.74
C GLU A 119 -0.17 2.16 -5.73
N THR A 120 -0.41 0.89 -5.41
CA THR A 120 0.64 -0.15 -5.43
C THR A 120 1.13 -0.38 -6.85
N TYR A 121 0.23 -0.43 -7.84
CA TYR A 121 0.61 -0.53 -9.24
C TYR A 121 1.52 0.62 -9.67
N GLU A 122 1.15 1.86 -9.35
CA GLU A 122 1.95 3.04 -9.69
C GLU A 122 3.33 3.05 -8.99
N TYR A 123 3.36 2.65 -7.72
CA TYR A 123 4.62 2.51 -6.99
C TYR A 123 5.54 1.45 -7.60
N LEU A 124 5.01 0.27 -7.89
CA LEU A 124 5.76 -0.82 -8.51
C LEU A 124 6.26 -0.42 -9.90
N PHE A 125 5.39 0.16 -10.74
CA PHE A 125 5.76 0.62 -12.08
C PHE A 125 6.94 1.60 -12.06
N ARG A 126 6.95 2.55 -11.12
CA ARG A 126 8.06 3.50 -10.97
C ARG A 126 9.33 2.85 -10.47
N SER A 127 9.22 1.77 -9.71
CA SER A 127 10.35 1.06 -9.10
C SER A 127 10.98 0.03 -10.02
N LEU A 128 10.27 -0.39 -11.09
CA LEU A 128 10.76 -1.37 -12.05
C LEU A 128 11.82 -0.81 -12.99
N PRO A 129 12.82 -1.62 -13.36
CA PRO A 129 13.73 -1.34 -14.47
C PRO A 129 12.95 -1.06 -15.78
N PRO A 130 13.44 -0.18 -16.67
CA PRO A 130 12.75 0.16 -17.92
C PRO A 130 12.39 -1.05 -18.79
N GLU A 131 13.25 -2.08 -18.81
CA GLU A 131 13.08 -3.32 -19.57
C GLU A 131 11.87 -4.14 -19.12
N ASP A 132 11.53 -4.10 -17.84
CA ASP A 132 10.43 -4.90 -17.26
C ASP A 132 9.07 -4.18 -17.33
N ARG A 133 9.09 -2.87 -17.58
CA ARG A 133 7.86 -2.05 -17.59
C ARG A 133 6.85 -2.45 -18.64
N ALA A 134 7.31 -2.85 -19.82
CA ALA A 134 6.44 -3.24 -20.93
C ALA A 134 5.61 -4.49 -20.58
N GLU A 135 6.23 -5.47 -19.92
CA GLU A 135 5.54 -6.68 -19.45
C GLU A 135 4.58 -6.37 -18.30
N PHE A 136 4.99 -5.50 -17.37
CA PHE A 136 4.17 -5.10 -16.25
C PHE A 136 2.90 -4.35 -16.69
N VAL A 137 3.00 -3.49 -17.71
CA VAL A 137 1.85 -2.76 -18.30
C VAL A 137 0.81 -3.71 -18.90
N LYS A 138 1.23 -4.83 -19.48
CA LYS A 138 0.28 -5.82 -20.05
C LYS A 138 -0.65 -6.38 -18.97
N ASN A 139 -0.18 -6.48 -17.73
CA ASN A 139 -0.94 -7.01 -16.59
C ASN A 139 -1.68 -5.92 -15.79
N LYS A 140 -1.66 -4.66 -16.25
CA LYS A 140 -2.30 -3.54 -15.55
C LYS A 140 -3.76 -3.81 -15.22
N GLY A 141 -4.52 -4.37 -16.17
CA GLY A 141 -5.93 -4.66 -15.97
C GLY A 141 -6.20 -5.69 -14.86
N ALA A 142 -5.35 -6.71 -14.75
CA ALA A 142 -5.44 -7.69 -13.66
C ALA A 142 -5.19 -7.03 -12.29
N PHE A 143 -4.20 -6.16 -12.19
CA PHE A 143 -3.97 -5.40 -10.96
C PHE A 143 -5.14 -4.47 -10.61
N GLN A 144 -5.69 -3.79 -11.59
CA GLN A 144 -6.77 -2.81 -11.40
C GLN A 144 -8.15 -3.46 -11.23
N SER A 145 -8.29 -4.75 -11.49
CA SER A 145 -9.53 -5.49 -11.20
C SER A 145 -9.82 -5.60 -9.69
N PHE A 146 -8.83 -5.32 -8.85
CA PHE A 146 -9.01 -5.15 -7.41
C PHE A 146 -8.79 -3.69 -7.02
N GLU A 147 -9.69 -3.13 -6.24
CA GLU A 147 -9.50 -1.78 -5.67
C GLU A 147 -8.60 -1.80 -4.46
N ALA A 148 -8.84 -2.77 -3.58
CA ALA A 148 -8.08 -2.94 -2.36
C ALA A 148 -8.02 -4.40 -1.94
N ILE A 149 -6.96 -4.77 -1.26
CA ILE A 149 -6.78 -6.08 -0.64
C ILE A 149 -6.38 -5.84 0.81
N GLY A 150 -7.03 -6.54 1.72
CA GLY A 150 -6.71 -6.49 3.14
C GLY A 150 -6.55 -7.87 3.72
N PHE A 151 -5.72 -7.98 4.73
CA PHE A 151 -5.59 -9.21 5.51
C PHE A 151 -5.44 -8.93 6.99
N THR A 152 -5.89 -9.86 7.81
CA THR A 152 -5.65 -9.87 9.25
C THR A 152 -5.05 -11.19 9.67
N LEU A 153 -4.20 -11.14 10.70
CA LEU A 153 -3.69 -12.30 11.40
C LEU A 153 -4.02 -12.13 12.88
N THR A 154 -4.77 -13.07 13.42
CA THR A 154 -5.23 -13.05 14.81
C THR A 154 -4.74 -14.30 15.55
N ASN A 155 -4.25 -14.13 16.75
CA ASN A 155 -3.90 -15.26 17.62
C ASN A 155 -5.20 -15.86 18.19
N ALA A 156 -5.49 -17.10 17.82
CA ALA A 156 -6.65 -17.86 18.27
C ALA A 156 -6.32 -18.84 19.44
N GLY A 157 -5.25 -18.58 20.18
CA GLY A 157 -4.86 -19.41 21.34
C GLY A 157 -4.01 -20.62 20.93
N SER A 158 -4.56 -21.60 20.24
CA SER A 158 -3.82 -22.78 19.75
C SER A 158 -3.21 -22.63 18.36
N GLY A 159 -3.45 -21.50 17.71
CA GLY A 159 -2.99 -21.23 16.33
C GLY A 159 -3.23 -19.79 15.92
N TYR A 160 -3.15 -19.56 14.62
CA TYR A 160 -3.43 -18.26 14.02
C TYR A 160 -4.58 -18.39 13.05
N GLU A 161 -5.44 -17.40 13.07
CA GLU A 161 -6.54 -17.22 12.12
C GLU A 161 -6.17 -16.09 11.17
N THR A 162 -6.37 -16.32 9.88
CA THR A 162 -6.09 -15.32 8.83
C THR A 162 -7.37 -15.05 8.06
N HIS A 163 -7.75 -13.77 7.99
CA HIS A 163 -8.79 -13.30 7.08
C HIS A 163 -8.13 -12.56 5.92
N LEU A 164 -8.59 -12.83 4.71
CA LEU A 164 -8.21 -12.13 3.48
C LEU A 164 -9.48 -11.61 2.82
N VAL A 165 -9.54 -10.32 2.56
CA VAL A 165 -10.63 -9.66 1.85
C VAL A 165 -10.05 -8.89 0.66
N ALA A 166 -10.70 -9.01 -0.50
CA ALA A 166 -10.36 -8.24 -1.68
C ALA A 166 -11.61 -7.54 -2.21
N ILE A 167 -11.54 -6.23 -2.37
CA ILE A 167 -12.59 -5.43 -3.00
C ILE A 167 -12.37 -5.45 -4.50
N HIS A 168 -13.36 -5.95 -5.21
CA HIS A 168 -13.31 -6.10 -6.66
C HIS A 168 -13.80 -4.83 -7.37
N ASN A 169 -13.03 -4.36 -8.35
CA ASN A 169 -13.43 -3.29 -9.25
C ASN A 169 -14.11 -3.89 -10.48
N VAL A 170 -15.44 -3.93 -10.46
CA VAL A 170 -16.26 -4.57 -11.49
C VAL A 170 -16.02 -3.95 -12.87
N ASP A 171 -15.89 -2.63 -12.95
CA ASP A 171 -15.72 -1.93 -14.24
C ASP A 171 -14.33 -2.20 -14.83
N ALA A 172 -13.29 -2.12 -14.02
CA ALA A 172 -11.93 -2.43 -14.48
C ALA A 172 -11.75 -3.91 -14.86
N ALA A 173 -12.43 -4.82 -14.16
CA ALA A 173 -12.43 -6.24 -14.49
C ALA A 173 -13.13 -6.49 -15.82
N ARG A 174 -14.28 -5.87 -16.05
CA ARG A 174 -15.00 -5.96 -17.33
C ARG A 174 -14.17 -5.43 -18.49
N ASP A 175 -13.53 -4.30 -18.32
CA ASP A 175 -12.64 -3.72 -19.34
C ASP A 175 -11.46 -4.64 -19.66
N TYR A 176 -10.92 -5.30 -18.64
CA TYR A 176 -9.85 -6.28 -18.81
C TYR A 176 -10.34 -7.51 -19.58
N GLU A 177 -11.48 -8.08 -19.20
CA GLU A 177 -12.08 -9.23 -19.90
C GLU A 177 -12.38 -8.93 -21.37
N ILE A 178 -12.94 -7.76 -21.66
CA ILE A 178 -13.22 -7.33 -23.04
C ILE A 178 -11.93 -7.23 -23.87
N ARG A 179 -10.86 -6.66 -23.29
CA ARG A 179 -9.57 -6.55 -23.99
C ARG A 179 -8.93 -7.91 -24.24
N GLU A 180 -8.97 -8.82 -23.26
CA GLU A 180 -8.44 -10.17 -23.45
C GLU A 180 -9.24 -10.97 -24.48
N LEU A 181 -10.57 -10.82 -24.47
CA LEU A 181 -11.41 -11.41 -25.51
C LEU A 181 -11.07 -10.86 -26.90
N SER A 182 -10.94 -9.55 -27.04
CA SER A 182 -10.56 -8.91 -28.32
C SER A 182 -9.22 -9.42 -28.83
N ARG A 183 -8.20 -9.50 -27.94
CA ARG A 183 -6.89 -10.06 -28.31
C ARG A 183 -6.96 -11.54 -28.72
N SER A 184 -7.83 -12.31 -28.07
CA SER A 184 -8.04 -13.71 -28.43
C SER A 184 -8.67 -13.84 -29.81
N LEU A 185 -9.65 -13.00 -30.12
CA LEU A 185 -10.32 -12.95 -31.42
C LEU A 185 -9.36 -12.49 -32.54
N GLU A 186 -8.53 -11.49 -32.29
CA GLU A 186 -7.48 -11.05 -33.22
C GLU A 186 -6.51 -12.19 -33.55
N LYS A 187 -6.01 -12.90 -32.54
CA LYS A 187 -5.14 -14.07 -32.75
C LYS A 187 -5.82 -15.19 -33.52
N GLN A 188 -7.13 -15.40 -33.30
CA GLN A 188 -7.88 -16.39 -34.05
C GLN A 188 -8.08 -15.95 -35.51
N ALA A 189 -8.34 -14.66 -35.75
CA ALA A 189 -8.44 -14.10 -37.11
C ALA A 189 -7.12 -14.29 -37.89
N ASP A 190 -5.99 -13.97 -37.27
CA ASP A 190 -4.65 -14.17 -37.87
C ASP A 190 -4.39 -15.65 -38.20
N LEU A 191 -4.82 -16.57 -37.33
CA LEU A 191 -4.70 -18.02 -37.61
C LEU A 191 -5.58 -18.48 -38.76
N ILE A 192 -6.78 -17.93 -38.89
CA ILE A 192 -7.69 -18.20 -40.02
C ILE A 192 -7.11 -17.68 -41.33
N GLU A 193 -6.61 -16.44 -41.35
CA GLU A 193 -5.95 -15.86 -42.53
C GLU A 193 -4.69 -16.62 -42.93
N SER A 194 -3.96 -17.17 -41.96
CA SER A 194 -2.77 -18.01 -42.26
C SER A 194 -3.07 -19.43 -42.72
N GLY A 195 -4.36 -19.79 -42.86
CA GLY A 195 -4.81 -21.11 -43.32
C GLY A 195 -4.82 -22.23 -42.29
N TYR A 196 -4.64 -21.93 -41.01
CA TYR A 196 -4.79 -22.88 -39.93
C TYR A 196 -6.25 -22.91 -39.44
N TYR A 197 -7.03 -23.87 -39.90
CA TYR A 197 -8.41 -24.07 -39.50
C TYR A 197 -8.49 -24.87 -38.20
N HIS A 198 -8.49 -24.22 -37.06
CA HIS A 198 -9.03 -24.76 -35.82
C HIS A 198 -9.77 -23.64 -35.08
N VAL A 199 -11.05 -23.53 -35.35
CA VAL A 199 -11.94 -22.70 -34.52
C VAL A 199 -12.22 -23.48 -33.25
N VAL A 200 -11.46 -23.23 -32.22
CA VAL A 200 -11.82 -23.61 -30.87
C VAL A 200 -12.72 -22.49 -30.33
N ILE A 201 -14.01 -22.66 -30.48
CA ILE A 201 -14.98 -21.84 -29.75
C ILE A 201 -14.89 -22.31 -28.29
N PRO A 202 -14.44 -21.46 -27.35
CA PRO A 202 -14.48 -21.86 -25.95
C PRO A 202 -15.94 -22.02 -25.54
N ASP A 203 -16.31 -23.23 -25.11
CA ASP A 203 -17.66 -23.63 -24.73
C ASP A 203 -18.26 -22.91 -23.52
N SER A 204 -17.63 -21.87 -23.03
CA SER A 204 -18.11 -21.22 -21.82
C SER A 204 -17.66 -19.77 -21.64
N ILE A 205 -18.22 -18.89 -22.45
CA ILE A 205 -18.56 -17.57 -21.93
C ILE A 205 -20.05 -17.60 -21.63
N ALA A 206 -20.45 -18.36 -20.64
CA ALA A 206 -21.75 -18.22 -20.05
C ALA A 206 -21.73 -16.93 -19.21
N VAL A 207 -22.09 -15.82 -19.80
CA VAL A 207 -22.53 -14.64 -19.09
C VAL A 207 -23.80 -15.02 -18.35
N ARG A 208 -23.68 -15.62 -17.20
CA ARG A 208 -24.79 -15.79 -16.26
C ARG A 208 -24.97 -14.48 -15.54
N ASN A 209 -26.09 -13.83 -15.84
CA ASN A 209 -26.58 -12.69 -15.10
C ASN A 209 -26.49 -12.95 -13.58
N GLY A 210 -25.69 -12.16 -12.88
CA GLY A 210 -25.86 -11.89 -11.47
C GLY A 210 -25.07 -12.72 -10.46
N VAL A 211 -24.10 -13.56 -10.85
CA VAL A 211 -23.19 -14.18 -9.87
C VAL A 211 -21.76 -14.06 -10.37
N ASN A 212 -21.01 -13.15 -9.75
CA ASN A 212 -19.58 -12.96 -9.98
C ASN A 212 -18.78 -14.11 -9.37
N THR A 213 -18.76 -15.25 -10.02
CA THR A 213 -17.72 -16.24 -9.77
C THR A 213 -16.63 -15.96 -10.80
N VAL A 214 -15.53 -15.38 -10.36
CA VAL A 214 -14.33 -15.21 -11.16
C VAL A 214 -13.63 -16.56 -11.27
N PRO A 215 -13.69 -17.28 -12.41
CA PRO A 215 -12.93 -18.52 -12.59
C PRO A 215 -11.45 -18.27 -12.86
N PHE A 216 -10.96 -17.07 -12.55
CA PHE A 216 -9.67 -16.58 -13.07
C PHE A 216 -8.43 -17.12 -12.36
N PHE A 217 -8.53 -17.71 -11.19
CA PHE A 217 -7.37 -18.16 -10.43
C PHE A 217 -7.06 -19.64 -10.49
N LEU A 218 -7.91 -20.45 -11.09
CA LEU A 218 -7.67 -21.90 -11.15
C LEU A 218 -6.92 -22.37 -12.41
N GLY A 219 -6.64 -21.48 -13.35
CA GLY A 219 -5.98 -21.81 -14.62
C GLY A 219 -4.44 -21.71 -14.60
N LEU A 220 -3.82 -21.16 -13.56
CA LEU A 220 -2.36 -20.95 -13.50
C LEU A 220 -1.58 -22.07 -12.80
N SER A 221 -2.26 -23.12 -12.34
CA SER A 221 -1.62 -24.13 -11.49
C SER A 221 -1.16 -25.41 -12.19
N ASN A 222 -1.36 -25.58 -13.49
CA ASN A 222 -1.00 -26.84 -14.13
C ASN A 222 -0.19 -26.68 -15.41
N LYS A 223 1.02 -26.12 -15.31
CA LYS A 223 2.12 -26.45 -16.23
C LYS A 223 3.45 -26.15 -15.53
N PHE A 224 3.92 -27.10 -14.78
CA PHE A 224 5.32 -27.39 -14.62
C PHE A 224 5.53 -28.83 -15.07
#